data_040e99ba67724dd703f6b9afc69de791
#
_entry.id   040e99ba67724dd703f6b9afc69de791
#
_cell.length_a   1.000
_cell.length_b   1.000
_cell.length_c   1.000
_cell.angle_alpha   90.00
_cell.angle_beta   90.00
_cell.angle_gamma   90.00
#
_symmetry.space_group_name_H-M   'P 1'
#
loop_
_entity.id
_entity.type
_entity.pdbx_description
1 polymer ?
#
loop_
_entity_poly.entity_id
_entity_poly.type
_entity_poly.pdbx_seq_one_letter_code
_entity_poly.pdbx_strand_id
1 'polypeptide(L)'
;PTKVTSPDNAPRTLTKIKRKLELFQENGIKYVYLIKFNQKRSETSAKEFFREVFVAGINAKYVYVGEDFQFGYRKEGDVNLLRSEGGKAGIEVSGIPLIKDQTIKESAISSTAIRMHLQNGEMALVNKKLGRMYEYEGKVIAGDGRGSSIGFPTANLAIDQELAIPAEGVYAAWFQCHDGAVKKAAVNIGRRPTFKD
;
A
#
# COMPACT_ATOMS: atom_id res chain seq x y z
N PRO A 1 0.83 7.36 8.44
CA PRO A 1 1.42 7.99 9.62
C PRO A 1 2.83 8.53 9.35
N THR A 2 3.74 7.70 8.82
CA THR A 2 5.16 8.06 8.63
C THR A 2 5.38 9.36 7.85
N LYS A 3 4.52 9.69 6.87
CA LYS A 3 4.56 10.98 6.15
C LYS A 3 4.37 12.21 7.05
N VAL A 4 3.75 12.04 8.22
CA VAL A 4 3.56 13.13 9.20
C VAL A 4 4.65 13.11 10.26
N THR A 5 5.01 11.92 10.76
CA THR A 5 5.96 11.77 11.88
C THR A 5 7.43 11.74 11.46
N SER A 6 7.73 11.36 10.22
CA SER A 6 9.08 11.29 9.66
C SER A 6 9.01 11.38 8.11
N PRO A 7 8.73 12.57 7.54
CA PRO A 7 8.48 12.75 6.11
C PRO A 7 9.61 12.23 5.23
N ASP A 8 10.85 12.54 5.60
CA ASP A 8 12.05 12.18 4.83
C ASP A 8 12.29 10.67 4.75
N ASN A 9 11.78 9.91 5.73
CA ASN A 9 11.89 8.45 5.80
C ASN A 9 10.59 7.73 5.46
N ALA A 10 9.59 8.45 4.94
CA ALA A 10 8.30 7.86 4.62
C ALA A 10 8.43 6.90 3.43
N PRO A 11 8.08 5.61 3.60
CA PRO A 11 8.16 4.66 2.50
C PRO A 11 7.10 4.98 1.43
N ARG A 12 7.46 4.80 0.17
CA ARG A 12 6.50 4.92 -0.93
C ARG A 12 5.34 3.95 -0.75
N THR A 13 4.15 4.36 -1.16
CA THR A 13 2.93 3.54 -1.04
C THR A 13 2.91 2.43 -2.09
N LEU A 14 2.42 1.25 -1.72
CA LEU A 14 2.23 0.15 -2.66
C LEU A 14 0.92 0.28 -3.46
N THR A 15 -0.07 0.98 -2.90
CA THR A 15 -1.40 1.06 -3.48
C THR A 15 -2.01 2.42 -3.14
N LYS A 16 -2.54 3.13 -4.13
CA LYS A 16 -3.28 4.39 -3.93
C LYS A 16 -4.55 4.15 -3.13
N ILE A 17 -5.05 5.20 -2.46
CA ILE A 17 -6.24 5.07 -1.61
C ILE A 17 -7.47 4.60 -2.40
N LYS A 18 -7.70 5.12 -3.61
CA LYS A 18 -8.81 4.68 -4.47
C LYS A 18 -8.77 3.16 -4.66
N ARG A 19 -7.63 2.64 -5.16
CA ARG A 19 -7.47 1.21 -5.41
C ARG A 19 -7.52 0.36 -4.14
N LYS A 20 -7.05 0.91 -3.02
CA LYS A 20 -7.17 0.23 -1.71
C LYS A 20 -8.63 0.05 -1.29
N LEU A 21 -9.48 1.05 -1.53
CA LEU A 21 -10.91 0.97 -1.22
C LEU A 21 -11.62 -0.06 -2.12
N GLU A 22 -11.26 -0.10 -3.42
CA GLU A 22 -11.76 -1.13 -4.34
C GLU A 22 -11.38 -2.54 -3.87
N LEU A 23 -10.09 -2.75 -3.49
CA LEU A 23 -9.62 -4.02 -2.95
C LEU A 23 -10.35 -4.42 -1.65
N PHE A 24 -10.68 -3.47 -0.79
CA PHE A 24 -11.49 -3.74 0.39
C PHE A 24 -12.90 -4.19 0.01
N GLN A 25 -13.51 -3.53 -0.97
CA GLN A 25 -14.83 -3.91 -1.48
C GLN A 25 -14.80 -5.30 -2.14
N GLU A 26 -13.80 -5.60 -2.97
CA GLU A 26 -13.59 -6.92 -3.58
C GLU A 26 -13.46 -8.04 -2.53
N ASN A 27 -12.94 -7.72 -1.34
CA ASN A 27 -12.83 -8.64 -0.20
C ASN A 27 -14.03 -8.58 0.76
N GLY A 28 -15.16 -7.99 0.35
CA GLY A 28 -16.41 -8.00 1.10
C GLY A 28 -16.49 -6.99 2.26
N ILE A 29 -15.54 -6.05 2.37
CA ILE A 29 -15.60 -4.97 3.37
C ILE A 29 -16.68 -3.98 2.97
N LYS A 30 -17.69 -3.82 3.82
CA LYS A 30 -18.87 -2.96 3.54
C LYS A 30 -18.62 -1.49 3.89
N TYR A 31 -17.84 -1.22 4.92
CA TYR A 31 -17.60 0.13 5.42
C TYR A 31 -16.12 0.35 5.68
N VAL A 32 -15.62 1.52 5.33
CA VAL A 32 -14.24 1.93 5.59
C VAL A 32 -14.27 3.28 6.32
N TYR A 33 -13.76 3.30 7.53
CA TYR A 33 -13.61 4.51 8.31
C TYR A 33 -12.22 5.13 8.06
N LEU A 34 -12.18 6.22 7.30
CA LEU A 34 -10.94 6.91 6.96
C LEU A 34 -10.60 7.96 8.02
N ILE A 35 -9.54 7.71 8.77
CA ILE A 35 -9.05 8.64 9.79
C ILE A 35 -7.95 9.49 9.16
N LYS A 36 -8.16 10.81 9.13
CA LYS A 36 -7.14 11.76 8.72
C LYS A 36 -6.01 11.78 9.74
N PHE A 37 -4.83 11.33 9.33
CA PHE A 37 -3.65 11.37 10.17
C PHE A 37 -2.88 12.66 9.93
N ASN A 38 -2.82 13.52 10.96
CA ASN A 38 -2.12 14.81 10.96
C ASN A 38 -1.29 14.92 12.24
N GLN A 39 -0.59 16.03 12.46
CA GLN A 39 0.24 16.28 13.64
C GLN A 39 -0.56 16.07 14.94
N LYS A 40 -1.73 16.69 15.07
CA LYS A 40 -2.60 16.54 16.25
C LYS A 40 -2.93 15.05 16.51
N ARG A 41 -3.28 14.28 15.46
CA ARG A 41 -3.57 12.84 15.58
C ARG A 41 -2.35 12.03 15.96
N SER A 42 -1.15 12.44 15.55
CA SER A 42 0.09 11.76 15.92
C SER A 42 0.44 11.88 17.41
N GLU A 43 -0.10 12.89 18.08
CA GLU A 43 0.10 13.18 19.50
C GLU A 43 -1.00 12.61 20.40
N THR A 44 -2.06 12.02 19.81
CA THR A 44 -3.15 11.40 20.53
C THR A 44 -2.66 10.16 21.28
N SER A 45 -2.93 10.07 22.59
CA SER A 45 -2.57 8.89 23.39
C SER A 45 -3.31 7.63 22.91
N ALA A 46 -2.75 6.45 23.22
CA ALA A 46 -3.38 5.20 22.84
C ALA A 46 -4.77 5.04 23.45
N LYS A 47 -4.96 5.42 24.72
CA LYS A 47 -6.26 5.35 25.38
C LYS A 47 -7.28 6.31 24.78
N GLU A 48 -6.87 7.52 24.45
CA GLU A 48 -7.72 8.51 23.82
C GLU A 48 -8.11 8.06 22.41
N PHE A 49 -7.15 7.58 21.60
CA PHE A 49 -7.43 6.99 20.30
C PHE A 49 -8.42 5.83 20.38
N PHE A 50 -8.25 4.94 21.38
CA PHE A 50 -9.18 3.83 21.61
C PHE A 50 -10.60 4.33 21.84
N ARG A 51 -10.78 5.30 22.74
CA ARG A 51 -12.10 5.86 23.06
C ARG A 51 -12.72 6.57 21.87
N GLU A 52 -11.96 7.43 21.20
CA GLU A 52 -12.48 8.21 20.07
C GLU A 52 -12.84 7.32 18.86
N VAL A 53 -12.01 6.33 18.55
CA VAL A 53 -12.19 5.52 17.33
C VAL A 53 -13.08 4.32 17.59
N PHE A 54 -12.71 3.45 18.51
CA PHE A 54 -13.40 2.18 18.67
C PHE A 54 -14.71 2.30 19.48
N VAL A 55 -14.76 3.17 20.47
CA VAL A 55 -15.97 3.36 21.29
C VAL A 55 -16.90 4.38 20.64
N ALA A 56 -16.50 5.65 20.59
CA ALA A 56 -17.36 6.74 20.15
C ALA A 56 -17.54 6.80 18.62
N GLY A 57 -16.49 6.48 17.86
CA GLY A 57 -16.50 6.64 16.40
C GLY A 57 -17.28 5.55 15.68
N ILE A 58 -16.99 4.28 15.97
CA ILE A 58 -17.58 3.14 15.25
C ILE A 58 -18.43 2.21 16.12
N ASN A 59 -18.51 2.46 17.43
CA ASN A 59 -19.24 1.63 18.41
C ASN A 59 -18.91 0.13 18.21
N ALA A 60 -17.62 -0.19 18.17
CA ALA A 60 -17.13 -1.54 17.88
C ALA A 60 -17.66 -2.55 18.92
N LYS A 61 -17.93 -3.77 18.46
CA LYS A 61 -18.22 -4.91 19.34
C LYS A 61 -17.07 -5.92 19.29
N TYR A 62 -16.44 -6.07 18.14
CA TYR A 62 -15.30 -6.93 17.89
C TYR A 62 -14.20 -6.15 17.19
N VAL A 63 -12.97 -6.36 17.60
CA VAL A 63 -11.78 -5.73 16.99
C VAL A 63 -10.76 -6.81 16.66
N TYR A 64 -10.39 -6.89 15.39
CA TYR A 64 -9.35 -7.80 14.91
C TYR A 64 -8.17 -6.98 14.41
N VAL A 65 -6.99 -7.24 14.94
CA VAL A 65 -5.75 -6.55 14.55
C VAL A 65 -4.60 -7.57 14.42
N GLY A 66 -3.54 -7.22 13.68
CA GLY A 66 -2.33 -8.02 13.70
C GLY A 66 -1.70 -8.04 15.11
N GLU A 67 -1.02 -9.12 15.48
CA GLU A 67 -0.34 -9.20 16.81
C GLU A 67 0.77 -8.15 16.97
N ASP A 68 1.29 -7.60 15.86
CA ASP A 68 2.28 -6.53 15.84
C ASP A 68 1.65 -5.12 15.78
N PHE A 69 0.32 -5.02 15.91
CA PHE A 69 -0.37 -3.74 15.83
C PHE A 69 0.06 -2.79 16.94
N GLN A 70 0.47 -1.60 16.54
CA GLN A 70 0.86 -0.51 17.44
C GLN A 70 0.10 0.78 17.09
N PHE A 71 -0.31 1.54 18.08
CA PHE A 71 -1.09 2.76 17.92
C PHE A 71 -0.84 3.76 19.06
N GLY A 72 -1.42 4.95 18.92
CA GLY A 72 -1.24 6.04 19.89
C GLY A 72 0.11 6.75 19.72
N TYR A 73 0.31 7.76 20.56
CA TYR A 73 1.52 8.57 20.59
C TYR A 73 2.75 7.69 20.81
N ARG A 74 3.76 7.86 19.97
CA ARG A 74 5.01 7.07 19.99
C ARG A 74 4.81 5.54 20.02
N LYS A 75 3.67 5.05 19.49
CA LYS A 75 3.33 3.62 19.47
C LYS A 75 3.21 2.99 20.86
N GLU A 76 2.78 3.76 21.87
CA GLU A 76 2.64 3.29 23.26
C GLU A 76 1.56 2.23 23.45
N GLY A 77 0.60 2.14 22.50
CA GLY A 77 -0.47 1.15 22.51
C GLY A 77 -0.12 -0.09 21.71
N ASP A 78 -0.49 -1.26 22.20
CA ASP A 78 -0.37 -2.57 21.59
C ASP A 78 -1.67 -3.37 21.73
N VAL A 79 -1.66 -4.62 21.28
CA VAL A 79 -2.81 -5.54 21.35
C VAL A 79 -3.23 -5.81 22.81
N ASN A 80 -2.30 -5.81 23.76
CA ASN A 80 -2.63 -6.04 25.16
C ASN A 80 -3.37 -4.85 25.77
N LEU A 81 -2.92 -3.64 25.44
CA LEU A 81 -3.66 -2.42 25.81
C LEU A 81 -5.06 -2.41 25.19
N LEU A 82 -5.19 -2.80 23.90
CA LEU A 82 -6.51 -2.94 23.24
C LEU A 82 -7.40 -3.93 23.98
N ARG A 83 -6.89 -5.10 24.35
CA ARG A 83 -7.65 -6.10 25.12
C ARG A 83 -8.08 -5.56 26.48
N SER A 84 -7.18 -4.88 27.20
CA SER A 84 -7.47 -4.30 28.50
C SER A 84 -8.55 -3.22 28.44
N GLU A 85 -8.42 -2.25 27.54
CA GLU A 85 -9.42 -1.18 27.36
C GLU A 85 -10.71 -1.71 26.72
N GLY A 86 -10.60 -2.69 25.81
CA GLY A 86 -11.75 -3.38 25.20
C GLY A 86 -12.62 -4.09 26.23
N GLY A 87 -12.00 -4.85 27.14
CA GLY A 87 -12.74 -5.52 28.23
C GLY A 87 -13.53 -4.58 29.12
N LYS A 88 -13.00 -3.36 29.40
CA LYS A 88 -13.70 -2.32 30.15
C LYS A 88 -14.88 -1.73 29.40
N ALA A 89 -14.82 -1.72 28.06
CA ALA A 89 -15.83 -1.13 27.18
C ALA A 89 -16.81 -2.17 26.59
N GLY A 90 -16.70 -3.45 26.94
CA GLY A 90 -17.51 -4.53 26.36
C GLY A 90 -17.18 -4.81 24.89
N ILE A 91 -15.92 -4.60 24.50
CA ILE A 91 -15.40 -4.87 23.15
C ILE A 91 -14.45 -6.08 23.21
N GLU A 92 -14.71 -7.09 22.40
CA GLU A 92 -13.85 -8.26 22.26
C GLU A 92 -12.70 -7.95 21.30
N VAL A 93 -11.46 -8.24 21.71
CA VAL A 93 -10.26 -7.94 20.92
C VAL A 93 -9.46 -9.21 20.65
N SER A 94 -9.24 -9.51 19.36
CA SER A 94 -8.45 -10.63 18.87
C SER A 94 -7.20 -10.15 18.12
N GLY A 95 -6.03 -10.61 18.55
CA GLY A 95 -4.78 -10.48 17.78
C GLY A 95 -4.68 -11.62 16.76
N ILE A 96 -4.42 -11.27 15.51
CA ILE A 96 -4.23 -12.23 14.42
C ILE A 96 -2.73 -12.41 14.18
N PRO A 97 -2.20 -13.64 14.22
CA PRO A 97 -0.79 -13.89 13.95
C PRO A 97 -0.41 -13.48 12.53
N LEU A 98 0.81 -13.00 12.36
CA LEU A 98 1.33 -12.65 11.05
C LEU A 98 1.44 -13.90 10.15
N ILE A 99 0.95 -13.79 8.92
CA ILE A 99 1.08 -14.85 7.94
C ILE A 99 2.55 -14.93 7.49
N LYS A 100 3.16 -16.09 7.70
CA LYS A 100 4.50 -16.40 7.21
C LYS A 100 4.43 -17.06 5.85
N ASP A 101 5.33 -16.69 4.94
CA ASP A 101 5.46 -17.41 3.67
C ASP A 101 6.11 -18.78 3.95
N GLN A 102 5.33 -19.83 3.85
CA GLN A 102 5.79 -21.22 4.11
C GLN A 102 6.85 -21.70 3.11
N THR A 103 6.99 -21.03 1.97
CA THR A 103 7.94 -21.42 0.90
C THR A 103 9.28 -20.70 1.00
N ILE A 104 9.37 -19.62 1.74
CA ILE A 104 10.59 -18.87 2.00
C ILE A 104 10.80 -18.91 3.51
N LYS A 105 11.71 -19.75 4.00
CA LYS A 105 12.08 -19.78 5.41
C LYS A 105 12.31 -18.32 5.89
N GLU A 106 11.44 -17.87 6.81
CA GLU A 106 11.59 -16.66 7.65
C GLU A 106 11.02 -15.31 7.18
N SER A 107 10.42 -15.10 6.01
CA SER A 107 9.89 -13.76 5.71
C SER A 107 8.39 -13.67 5.91
N ALA A 108 7.97 -12.87 6.89
CA ALA A 108 6.57 -12.46 7.01
C ALA A 108 6.11 -11.73 5.72
N ILE A 109 4.87 -11.98 5.30
CA ILE A 109 4.25 -11.20 4.24
C ILE A 109 4.00 -9.80 4.80
N SER A 110 4.79 -8.82 4.36
CA SER A 110 4.71 -7.44 4.83
C SER A 110 4.92 -6.44 3.70
N SER A 111 4.38 -5.24 3.88
CA SER A 111 4.61 -4.15 2.93
C SER A 111 6.09 -3.79 2.77
N THR A 112 6.90 -3.98 3.81
CA THR A 112 8.35 -3.74 3.77
C THR A 112 9.03 -4.75 2.87
N ALA A 113 8.73 -6.05 3.03
CA ALA A 113 9.28 -7.10 2.18
C ALA A 113 8.87 -6.92 0.71
N ILE A 114 7.62 -6.53 0.45
CA ILE A 114 7.12 -6.29 -0.91
C ILE A 114 7.87 -5.11 -1.56
N ARG A 115 8.12 -4.01 -0.82
CA ARG A 115 8.91 -2.88 -1.37
C ARG A 115 10.35 -3.28 -1.69
N MET A 116 10.96 -4.09 -0.85
CA MET A 116 12.30 -4.62 -1.11
C MET A 116 12.33 -5.45 -2.41
N HIS A 117 11.38 -6.38 -2.59
CA HIS A 117 11.29 -7.15 -3.83
C HIS A 117 11.02 -6.28 -5.06
N LEU A 118 10.21 -5.22 -4.93
CA LEU A 118 10.02 -4.23 -6.01
C LEU A 118 11.34 -3.54 -6.38
N GLN A 119 12.10 -3.08 -5.40
CA GLN A 119 13.39 -2.42 -5.61
C GLN A 119 14.42 -3.35 -6.26
N ASN A 120 14.29 -4.65 -6.08
CA ASN A 120 15.13 -5.66 -6.72
C ASN A 120 14.59 -6.13 -8.09
N GLY A 121 13.40 -5.68 -8.52
CA GLY A 121 12.77 -6.14 -9.76
C GLY A 121 12.18 -7.56 -9.69
N GLU A 122 12.04 -8.13 -8.50
CA GLU A 122 11.60 -9.51 -8.26
C GLU A 122 10.06 -9.63 -8.33
N MET A 123 9.49 -9.31 -9.50
CA MET A 123 8.04 -9.17 -9.68
C MET A 123 7.25 -10.44 -9.38
N ALA A 124 7.82 -11.61 -9.62
CA ALA A 124 7.17 -12.89 -9.26
C ALA A 124 6.91 -13.00 -7.75
N LEU A 125 7.89 -12.60 -6.93
CA LEU A 125 7.78 -12.58 -5.46
C LEU A 125 6.82 -11.49 -4.99
N VAL A 126 6.85 -10.31 -5.62
CA VAL A 126 5.90 -9.22 -5.35
C VAL A 126 4.46 -9.70 -5.55
N ASN A 127 4.15 -10.27 -6.71
CA ASN A 127 2.82 -10.74 -7.06
C ASN A 127 2.36 -11.89 -6.14
N LYS A 128 3.26 -12.83 -5.84
CA LYS A 128 2.98 -13.92 -4.91
C LYS A 128 2.62 -13.40 -3.52
N LYS A 129 3.42 -12.46 -2.96
CA LYS A 129 3.17 -11.89 -1.63
C LYS A 129 1.93 -10.99 -1.57
N LEU A 130 1.57 -10.35 -2.69
CA LEU A 130 0.34 -9.55 -2.79
C LEU A 130 -0.92 -10.40 -3.00
N GLY A 131 -0.78 -11.66 -3.48
CA GLY A 131 -1.91 -12.48 -3.93
C GLY A 131 -2.58 -11.95 -5.22
N ARG A 132 -1.97 -10.99 -5.90
CA ARG A 132 -2.44 -10.36 -7.14
C ARG A 132 -1.27 -9.76 -7.91
N MET A 133 -1.49 -9.41 -9.17
CA MET A 133 -0.49 -8.65 -9.91
C MET A 133 -0.30 -7.27 -9.28
N TYR A 134 0.95 -6.83 -9.24
CA TYR A 134 1.27 -5.46 -8.88
C TYR A 134 0.83 -4.53 -10.02
N GLU A 135 0.15 -3.46 -9.68
CA GLU A 135 -0.42 -2.54 -10.63
C GLU A 135 -0.19 -1.09 -10.21
N TYR A 136 -0.11 -0.22 -11.18
CA TYR A 136 -0.18 1.22 -10.97
C TYR A 136 -0.89 1.90 -12.13
N GLU A 137 -1.53 3.00 -11.80
CA GLU A 137 -2.30 3.82 -12.72
C GLU A 137 -1.57 5.14 -12.93
N GLY A 138 -1.51 5.58 -14.18
CA GLY A 138 -0.93 6.86 -14.56
C GLY A 138 -1.68 7.48 -15.71
N LYS A 139 -1.62 8.81 -15.82
CA LYS A 139 -2.13 9.54 -16.98
C LYS A 139 -1.17 9.34 -18.16
N VAL A 140 -1.70 9.04 -19.32
CA VAL A 140 -0.90 9.03 -20.56
C VAL A 140 -0.52 10.48 -20.89
N ILE A 141 0.76 10.72 -21.07
CA ILE A 141 1.33 12.01 -21.44
C ILE A 141 2.05 11.92 -22.79
N ALA A 142 2.16 13.04 -23.48
CA ALA A 142 2.92 13.10 -24.71
C ALA A 142 4.40 12.75 -24.47
N GLY A 143 4.98 11.98 -25.36
CA GLY A 143 6.41 11.68 -25.43
C GLY A 143 7.04 12.30 -26.68
N ASP A 144 8.32 12.02 -26.91
CA ASP A 144 9.07 12.55 -28.06
C ASP A 144 8.66 11.92 -29.41
N GLY A 145 7.72 10.98 -29.44
CA GLY A 145 7.25 10.31 -30.66
C GLY A 145 8.25 9.34 -31.29
N ARG A 146 9.41 9.11 -30.68
CA ARG A 146 10.49 8.25 -31.24
C ARG A 146 10.02 6.83 -31.55
N GLY A 147 9.16 6.27 -30.71
CA GLY A 147 8.59 4.94 -30.94
C GLY A 147 7.77 4.88 -32.21
N SER A 148 6.98 5.90 -32.51
CA SER A 148 6.16 5.98 -33.74
C SER A 148 7.02 6.05 -34.99
N SER A 149 8.15 6.75 -34.94
CA SER A 149 9.07 6.89 -36.12
C SER A 149 9.75 5.57 -36.49
N ILE A 150 9.83 4.62 -35.58
CA ILE A 150 10.42 3.28 -35.83
C ILE A 150 9.37 2.15 -35.84
N GLY A 151 8.09 2.50 -35.99
CA GLY A 151 6.99 1.55 -36.09
C GLY A 151 6.49 0.94 -34.76
N PHE A 152 7.00 1.42 -33.58
CA PHE A 152 6.61 0.97 -32.26
C PHE A 152 6.05 2.13 -31.44
N PRO A 153 4.80 2.55 -31.68
CA PRO A 153 4.18 3.62 -30.89
C PRO A 153 4.13 3.25 -29.41
N THR A 154 4.59 4.17 -28.56
CA THR A 154 4.68 3.99 -27.11
C THR A 154 3.78 4.98 -26.38
N ALA A 155 3.22 4.56 -25.26
CA ALA A 155 2.52 5.42 -24.32
C ALA A 155 3.41 5.70 -23.12
N ASN A 156 3.61 6.98 -22.79
CA ASN A 156 4.30 7.38 -21.58
C ASN A 156 3.29 7.59 -20.46
N LEU A 157 3.51 6.96 -19.34
CA LEU A 157 2.66 7.10 -18.15
C LEU A 157 3.30 8.04 -17.12
N ALA A 158 2.59 9.09 -16.77
CA ALA A 158 2.94 9.91 -15.60
C ALA A 158 2.53 9.14 -14.34
N ILE A 159 3.51 8.59 -13.64
CA ILE A 159 3.30 7.84 -12.41
C ILE A 159 3.48 8.77 -11.21
N ASP A 160 2.60 8.61 -10.23
CA ASP A 160 2.69 9.32 -8.96
C ASP A 160 4.00 8.96 -8.23
N GLN A 161 4.81 9.95 -7.94
CA GLN A 161 6.12 9.77 -7.29
C GLN A 161 6.02 9.14 -5.88
N GLU A 162 4.85 9.20 -5.28
CA GLU A 162 4.59 8.56 -3.98
C GLU A 162 4.39 7.05 -4.08
N LEU A 163 4.17 6.52 -5.29
CA LEU A 163 4.06 5.07 -5.49
C LEU A 163 5.44 4.41 -5.54
N ALA A 164 5.52 3.24 -4.92
CA ALA A 164 6.66 2.35 -5.12
C ALA A 164 6.62 1.83 -6.57
N ILE A 165 7.73 1.94 -7.27
CA ILE A 165 7.88 1.41 -8.62
C ILE A 165 8.95 0.31 -8.62
N PRO A 166 8.89 -0.66 -9.53
CA PRO A 166 9.95 -1.67 -9.68
C PRO A 166 11.30 -1.04 -10.02
N ALA A 167 12.36 -1.83 -9.88
CA ALA A 167 13.69 -1.47 -10.37
C ALA A 167 13.66 -1.07 -11.85
N GLU A 168 14.67 -0.32 -12.30
CA GLU A 168 14.84 -0.01 -13.73
C GLU A 168 14.98 -1.31 -14.52
N GLY A 169 14.26 -1.41 -15.64
CA GLY A 169 14.26 -2.61 -16.48
C GLY A 169 13.05 -2.69 -17.41
N VAL A 170 12.99 -3.79 -18.15
CA VAL A 170 11.89 -4.08 -19.08
C VAL A 170 11.04 -5.22 -18.50
N TYR A 171 9.74 -5.00 -18.45
CA TYR A 171 8.78 -5.91 -17.82
C TYR A 171 7.67 -6.31 -18.79
N ALA A 172 7.32 -7.58 -18.80
CA ALA A 172 6.09 -8.05 -19.40
C ALA A 172 4.90 -7.67 -18.49
N ALA A 173 3.87 -7.05 -19.05
CA ALA A 173 2.72 -6.57 -18.31
C ALA A 173 1.42 -6.70 -19.10
N TRP A 174 0.32 -6.46 -18.42
CA TRP A 174 -0.97 -6.19 -19.02
C TRP A 174 -1.26 -4.70 -18.95
N PHE A 175 -1.62 -4.11 -20.06
CA PHE A 175 -2.05 -2.72 -20.15
C PHE A 175 -3.57 -2.66 -20.29
N GLN A 176 -4.23 -2.06 -19.31
CA GLN A 176 -5.66 -1.81 -19.37
C GLN A 176 -5.91 -0.42 -19.93
N CYS A 177 -6.56 -0.35 -21.08
CA CYS A 177 -6.97 0.90 -21.71
C CYS A 177 -8.16 1.54 -20.98
N HIS A 178 -8.42 2.82 -21.25
CA HIS A 178 -9.53 3.56 -20.65
C HIS A 178 -10.92 2.96 -21.00
N ASP A 179 -11.05 2.34 -22.16
CA ASP A 179 -12.25 1.63 -22.62
C ASP A 179 -12.43 0.24 -21.98
N GLY A 180 -11.53 -0.14 -21.07
CA GLY A 180 -11.52 -1.44 -20.39
C GLY A 180 -10.80 -2.55 -21.15
N ALA A 181 -10.37 -2.34 -22.39
CA ALA A 181 -9.61 -3.33 -23.15
C ALA A 181 -8.27 -3.62 -22.48
N VAL A 182 -7.93 -4.91 -22.38
CA VAL A 182 -6.66 -5.37 -21.79
C VAL A 182 -5.76 -5.91 -22.89
N LYS A 183 -4.52 -5.43 -22.96
CA LYS A 183 -3.53 -5.79 -23.96
C LYS A 183 -2.22 -6.24 -23.32
N LYS A 184 -1.50 -7.16 -23.96
CA LYS A 184 -0.11 -7.47 -23.59
C LYS A 184 0.76 -6.24 -23.88
N ALA A 185 1.67 -5.94 -22.97
CA ALA A 185 2.56 -4.80 -23.09
C ALA A 185 3.98 -5.14 -22.63
N ALA A 186 4.97 -4.53 -23.26
CA ALA A 186 6.31 -4.40 -22.72
C ALA A 186 6.42 -3.01 -22.06
N VAL A 187 6.79 -2.98 -20.79
CA VAL A 187 6.91 -1.75 -20.00
C VAL A 187 8.37 -1.51 -19.70
N ASN A 188 8.91 -0.37 -20.15
CA ASN A 188 10.23 0.08 -19.77
C ASN A 188 10.12 1.02 -18.54
N ILE A 189 10.78 0.65 -17.45
CA ILE A 189 10.94 1.49 -16.28
C ILE A 189 12.39 1.96 -16.24
N GLY A 190 12.61 3.27 -16.34
CA GLY A 190 13.97 3.81 -16.36
C GLY A 190 13.96 5.32 -16.32
N ARG A 191 15.13 5.88 -16.04
CA ARG A 191 15.36 7.30 -16.17
C ARG A 191 15.47 7.65 -17.66
N ARG A 192 14.84 8.74 -18.05
CA ARG A 192 15.00 9.26 -19.40
C ARG A 192 16.45 9.70 -19.56
N PRO A 193 17.23 9.10 -20.48
CA PRO A 193 18.55 9.65 -20.76
C PRO A 193 18.33 11.06 -21.34
N THR A 194 18.81 12.06 -20.61
CA THR A 194 18.94 13.41 -21.16
C THR A 194 20.11 13.37 -22.14
N PHE A 195 19.83 13.11 -23.41
CA PHE A 195 20.78 13.47 -24.44
C PHE A 195 20.78 15.00 -24.49
N LYS A 196 21.81 15.63 -23.96
CA LYS A 196 22.16 16.99 -24.30
C LYS A 196 22.84 16.88 -25.66
N ASP A 197 22.17 17.41 -26.69
CA ASP A 197 22.83 17.77 -27.95
C ASP A 197 23.87 18.86 -27.67
#